data_f466f93a6a1aec78997655082d2f4769
#
_entry.id   f466f93a6a1aec78997655082d2f4769
#
_cell.length_a   1.000
_cell.length_b   1.000
_cell.length_c   1.000
_cell.angle_alpha   90.00
_cell.angle_beta   90.00
_cell.angle_gamma   90.00
#
_symmetry.space_group_name_H-M   'P 1'
#
loop_
_entity.id
_entity.type
_entity.pdbx_description
1 polymer ?
#
loop_
_entity_poly.entity_id
_entity_poly.type
_entity_poly.pdbx_seq_one_letter_code
_entity_poly.pdbx_strand_id
1 'polypeptide(L)'
;METKQLTLGSLFDGSGGFPLAGILSGIKPVWNSEIEPFAIRVTEKRLPDVKHYGDVSKLHGDTLEPVDIITFGSPCQDMSIAGKRSGLEGSRSGLFFDAIRIIKEMREATDGKYPRYAVWENVPGAFSSNGGDDFRAVLKEFCSIRYEETDIPEPEKWSHAGLIMGEGFSLGWRLLDAQYWGVPQRRKRIYLVTDFDGERAGSILFESEGLSGYSAESFKAWQRTANDPEESTGEAGSSVD
;
A
#
# COMPACT_ATOMS: atom_id res chain seq x y z
N MET A 1 -30.03 0.50 -7.41
CA MET A 1 -28.82 1.08 -8.00
C MET A 1 -27.82 -0.05 -8.16
N GLU A 2 -27.43 -0.38 -9.36
CA GLU A 2 -26.32 -1.32 -9.57
C GLU A 2 -25.06 -0.69 -9.01
N THR A 3 -24.46 -1.33 -8.02
CA THR A 3 -23.15 -0.92 -7.50
C THR A 3 -22.13 -1.18 -8.59
N LYS A 4 -21.50 -0.12 -9.12
CA LYS A 4 -20.42 -0.24 -10.10
C LYS A 4 -19.34 -1.18 -9.55
N GLN A 5 -19.02 -2.25 -10.27
CA GLN A 5 -17.95 -3.16 -9.92
C GLN A 5 -16.61 -2.41 -9.95
N LEU A 6 -15.83 -2.49 -8.89
CA LEU A 6 -14.48 -1.92 -8.85
C LEU A 6 -13.54 -2.66 -9.79
N THR A 7 -12.58 -1.93 -10.34
CA THR A 7 -11.57 -2.43 -11.26
C THR A 7 -10.18 -2.40 -10.65
N LEU A 8 -9.30 -3.31 -11.06
CA LEU A 8 -7.97 -3.51 -10.50
C LEU A 8 -6.91 -3.62 -11.58
N GLY A 9 -5.81 -2.88 -11.43
CA GLY A 9 -4.54 -3.09 -12.11
C GLY A 9 -3.49 -3.57 -11.12
N SER A 10 -2.61 -4.49 -11.54
CA SER A 10 -1.59 -5.07 -10.67
C SER A 10 -0.20 -4.91 -11.28
N LEU A 11 0.75 -4.38 -10.52
CA LEU A 11 2.16 -4.26 -10.90
C LEU A 11 2.99 -5.28 -10.10
N PHE A 12 4.05 -5.82 -10.72
CA PHE A 12 4.87 -6.88 -10.14
C PHE A 12 4.02 -8.09 -9.72
N ASP A 13 3.15 -8.49 -10.62
CA ASP A 13 2.00 -9.33 -10.31
C ASP A 13 2.38 -10.77 -9.93
N GLY A 14 3.57 -11.21 -10.29
CA GLY A 14 3.97 -12.61 -10.12
C GLY A 14 3.00 -13.54 -10.83
N SER A 15 2.55 -14.57 -10.15
CA SER A 15 1.58 -15.54 -10.69
C SER A 15 0.11 -15.13 -10.50
N GLY A 16 -0.18 -13.86 -10.33
CA GLY A 16 -1.55 -13.34 -10.30
C GLY A 16 -2.21 -13.33 -8.92
N GLY A 17 -1.44 -13.15 -7.85
CA GLY A 17 -1.96 -13.19 -6.48
C GLY A 17 -3.00 -12.09 -6.21
N PHE A 18 -2.71 -10.84 -6.56
CA PHE A 18 -3.62 -9.71 -6.39
C PHE A 18 -4.84 -9.79 -7.31
N PRO A 19 -4.71 -10.07 -8.63
CA PRO A 19 -5.88 -10.32 -9.49
C PRO A 19 -6.79 -11.42 -8.98
N LEU A 20 -6.23 -12.54 -8.52
CA LEU A 20 -7.03 -13.63 -7.95
C LEU A 20 -7.78 -13.18 -6.69
N ALA A 21 -7.11 -12.47 -5.78
CA ALA A 21 -7.75 -11.90 -4.59
C ALA A 21 -8.86 -10.91 -4.97
N GLY A 22 -8.64 -10.10 -6.02
CA GLY A 22 -9.65 -9.21 -6.58
C GLY A 22 -10.89 -9.97 -7.02
N ILE A 23 -10.75 -11.01 -7.84
CA ILE A 23 -11.86 -11.84 -8.32
C ILE A 23 -12.64 -12.44 -7.13
N LEU A 24 -11.95 -13.00 -6.15
CA LEU A 24 -12.58 -13.57 -4.95
C LEU A 24 -13.34 -12.55 -4.10
N SER A 25 -12.96 -11.27 -4.23
CA SER A 25 -13.60 -10.13 -3.55
C SER A 25 -14.61 -9.38 -4.42
N GLY A 26 -14.96 -9.90 -5.62
CA GLY A 26 -15.89 -9.25 -6.54
C GLY A 26 -15.32 -8.03 -7.28
N ILE A 27 -14.01 -7.85 -7.27
CA ILE A 27 -13.29 -6.80 -8.00
C ILE A 27 -12.84 -7.37 -9.35
N LYS A 28 -12.95 -6.59 -10.42
CA LYS A 28 -12.57 -6.99 -11.78
C LYS A 28 -11.12 -6.64 -12.07
N PRO A 29 -10.19 -7.60 -12.22
CA PRO A 29 -8.87 -7.33 -12.77
C PRO A 29 -9.00 -6.92 -14.25
N VAL A 30 -8.28 -5.86 -14.63
CA VAL A 30 -8.29 -5.30 -15.99
C VAL A 30 -6.95 -5.54 -16.67
N TRP A 31 -5.87 -5.27 -15.94
CA TRP A 31 -4.53 -5.45 -16.46
C TRP A 31 -3.51 -5.83 -15.37
N ASN A 32 -2.40 -6.40 -15.80
CA ASN A 32 -1.24 -6.66 -14.95
C ASN A 32 0.08 -6.34 -15.66
N SER A 33 1.14 -6.25 -14.86
CA SER A 33 2.52 -6.06 -15.30
C SER A 33 3.44 -7.03 -14.56
N GLU A 34 4.21 -7.81 -15.32
CA GLU A 34 5.18 -8.79 -14.85
C GLU A 34 6.21 -9.03 -15.94
N ILE A 35 7.45 -9.39 -15.57
CA ILE A 35 8.53 -9.68 -16.52
C ILE A 35 8.98 -11.16 -16.51
N GLU A 36 8.66 -11.88 -15.43
CA GLU A 36 9.08 -13.28 -15.30
C GLU A 36 8.26 -14.20 -16.22
N PRO A 37 8.88 -14.86 -17.22
CA PRO A 37 8.15 -15.60 -18.24
C PRO A 37 7.28 -16.74 -17.71
N PHE A 38 7.68 -17.37 -16.59
CA PHE A 38 6.85 -18.42 -15.99
C PHE A 38 5.58 -17.84 -15.36
N ALA A 39 5.72 -16.76 -14.61
CA ALA A 39 4.59 -16.06 -13.95
C ALA A 39 3.60 -15.54 -15.00
N ILE A 40 4.09 -14.93 -16.09
CA ILE A 40 3.28 -14.45 -17.21
C ILE A 40 2.45 -15.60 -17.81
N ARG A 41 3.06 -16.74 -18.12
CA ARG A 41 2.31 -17.90 -18.64
C ARG A 41 1.23 -18.41 -17.70
N VAL A 42 1.44 -18.31 -16.38
CA VAL A 42 0.43 -18.70 -15.39
C VAL A 42 -0.75 -17.73 -15.44
N THR A 43 -0.49 -16.42 -15.43
CA THR A 43 -1.55 -15.39 -15.47
C THR A 43 -2.31 -15.42 -16.79
N GLU A 44 -1.66 -15.47 -17.95
CA GLU A 44 -2.30 -15.60 -19.25
C GLU A 44 -3.22 -16.82 -19.35
N LYS A 45 -2.81 -17.96 -18.78
CA LYS A 45 -3.62 -19.18 -18.78
C LYS A 45 -4.81 -19.12 -17.82
N ARG A 46 -4.64 -18.49 -16.65
CA ARG A 46 -5.62 -18.51 -15.56
C ARG A 46 -6.55 -17.29 -15.59
N LEU A 47 -6.08 -16.21 -16.17
CA LEU A 47 -6.74 -14.91 -16.23
C LEU A 47 -6.71 -14.37 -17.67
N PRO A 48 -7.29 -15.08 -18.66
CA PRO A 48 -7.14 -14.75 -20.08
C PRO A 48 -7.75 -13.39 -20.47
N ASP A 49 -8.66 -12.86 -19.66
CA ASP A 49 -9.30 -11.56 -19.88
C ASP A 49 -8.51 -10.38 -19.28
N VAL A 50 -7.40 -10.65 -18.57
CA VAL A 50 -6.54 -9.63 -17.98
C VAL A 50 -5.44 -9.27 -18.97
N LYS A 51 -5.38 -7.99 -19.35
CA LYS A 51 -4.38 -7.50 -20.32
C LYS A 51 -2.99 -7.46 -19.66
N HIS A 52 -2.01 -8.09 -20.30
CA HIS A 52 -0.62 -8.10 -19.82
C HIS A 52 0.20 -6.99 -20.48
N TYR A 53 0.89 -6.16 -19.67
CA TYR A 53 1.67 -5.00 -20.15
C TYR A 53 3.19 -5.16 -20.04
N GLY A 54 3.72 -6.22 -19.42
CA GLY A 54 5.15 -6.49 -19.34
C GLY A 54 5.89 -5.62 -18.31
N ASP A 55 7.01 -5.01 -18.73
CA ASP A 55 7.97 -4.32 -17.87
C ASP A 55 7.44 -2.99 -17.32
N VAL A 56 7.31 -2.87 -16.01
CA VAL A 56 6.79 -1.70 -15.30
C VAL A 56 7.61 -0.43 -15.58
N SER A 57 8.93 -0.56 -15.78
CA SER A 57 9.82 0.58 -16.05
C SER A 57 9.52 1.28 -17.40
N LYS A 58 8.80 0.60 -18.29
CA LYS A 58 8.41 1.08 -19.63
C LYS A 58 6.95 1.54 -19.69
N LEU A 59 6.19 1.38 -18.60
CA LEU A 59 4.80 1.75 -18.56
C LEU A 59 4.63 3.24 -18.23
N HIS A 60 3.62 3.84 -18.84
CA HIS A 60 3.16 5.20 -18.54
C HIS A 60 1.72 5.15 -18.07
N GLY A 61 1.45 5.69 -16.89
CA GLY A 61 0.14 5.62 -16.24
C GLY A 61 -0.98 6.30 -17.04
N ASP A 62 -0.67 7.33 -17.81
CA ASP A 62 -1.57 8.06 -18.70
C ASP A 62 -2.03 7.23 -19.92
N THR A 63 -1.29 6.18 -20.28
CA THR A 63 -1.61 5.29 -21.41
C THR A 63 -2.30 3.99 -21.00
N LEU A 64 -2.32 3.69 -19.70
CA LEU A 64 -3.00 2.51 -19.17
C LEU A 64 -4.50 2.73 -19.07
N GLU A 65 -5.27 1.63 -19.17
CA GLU A 65 -6.71 1.69 -18.88
C GLU A 65 -6.91 2.10 -17.42
N PRO A 66 -7.66 3.20 -17.13
CA PRO A 66 -7.86 3.66 -15.77
C PRO A 66 -8.61 2.62 -14.91
N VAL A 67 -8.13 2.39 -13.69
CA VAL A 67 -8.70 1.42 -12.74
C VAL A 67 -8.95 2.06 -11.38
N ASP A 68 -9.91 1.53 -10.63
CA ASP A 68 -10.25 2.03 -9.30
C ASP A 68 -9.14 1.73 -8.28
N ILE A 69 -8.40 0.62 -8.47
CA ILE A 69 -7.37 0.13 -7.53
C ILE A 69 -6.10 -0.23 -8.30
N ILE A 70 -4.94 0.24 -7.83
CA ILE A 70 -3.63 -0.29 -8.24
C ILE A 70 -3.01 -1.04 -7.06
N THR A 71 -2.61 -2.30 -7.32
CA THR A 71 -1.92 -3.15 -6.33
C THR A 71 -0.49 -3.42 -6.78
N PHE A 72 0.45 -3.48 -5.84
CA PHE A 72 1.82 -3.83 -6.14
C PHE A 72 2.63 -4.33 -4.94
N GLY A 73 3.56 -5.26 -5.22
CA GLY A 73 4.58 -5.72 -4.29
C GLY A 73 5.96 -5.49 -4.88
N SER A 74 6.54 -4.29 -4.71
CA SER A 74 7.85 -3.97 -5.26
C SER A 74 8.96 -4.80 -4.60
N PRO A 75 10.01 -5.22 -5.35
CA PRO A 75 11.16 -5.91 -4.78
C PRO A 75 11.83 -5.11 -3.67
N CYS A 76 12.19 -5.78 -2.55
CA CYS A 76 12.79 -5.13 -1.37
C CYS A 76 14.16 -4.52 -1.62
N GLN A 77 14.90 -5.02 -2.62
CA GLN A 77 16.25 -4.57 -2.91
C GLN A 77 16.32 -3.12 -3.43
N ASP A 78 15.20 -2.62 -3.95
CA ASP A 78 15.10 -1.26 -4.52
C ASP A 78 14.67 -0.19 -3.51
N MET A 79 14.42 -0.57 -2.25
CA MET A 79 13.98 0.35 -1.20
C MET A 79 15.10 1.09 -0.48
N SER A 80 16.36 0.79 -0.78
CA SER A 80 17.53 1.51 -0.21
C SER A 80 17.60 2.95 -0.77
N ILE A 81 16.69 3.78 -0.31
CA ILE A 81 16.51 5.18 -0.72
C ILE A 81 17.67 6.05 -0.20
N ALA A 82 18.30 5.66 0.92
CA ALA A 82 19.35 6.45 1.55
C ALA A 82 20.75 6.25 0.93
N GLY A 83 21.01 5.14 0.24
CA GLY A 83 22.34 4.85 -0.34
C GLY A 83 22.76 5.74 -1.51
N LYS A 84 21.85 6.56 -2.08
CA LYS A 84 22.11 7.39 -3.26
C LYS A 84 22.03 8.91 -3.02
N ARG A 85 22.05 9.36 -1.77
CA ARG A 85 22.05 10.80 -1.45
C ARG A 85 23.35 11.55 -1.71
N SER A 86 24.42 10.90 -2.16
CA SER A 86 25.70 11.54 -2.45
C SER A 86 25.89 11.79 -3.95
N GLY A 87 25.25 12.81 -4.49
CA GLY A 87 25.66 13.36 -5.78
C GLY A 87 24.50 13.69 -6.73
N LEU A 88 24.29 14.99 -6.91
CA LEU A 88 23.76 15.67 -8.11
C LEU A 88 22.75 14.87 -8.96
N GLU A 89 21.50 15.29 -8.95
CA GLU A 89 20.45 14.88 -9.92
C GLU A 89 20.25 13.36 -10.08
N GLY A 90 20.46 12.59 -9.02
CA GLY A 90 20.21 11.16 -9.04
C GLY A 90 18.72 10.87 -9.21
N SER A 91 18.34 10.44 -10.42
CA SER A 91 17.02 9.87 -10.69
C SER A 91 16.60 9.01 -9.48
N ARG A 92 15.38 9.23 -8.96
CA ARG A 92 14.68 8.30 -8.06
C ARG A 92 14.45 7.00 -8.84
N SER A 93 15.53 6.24 -9.02
CA SER A 93 15.54 5.03 -9.82
C SER A 93 15.30 3.83 -8.91
N GLY A 94 14.18 3.18 -9.13
CA GLY A 94 13.82 1.96 -8.44
C GLY A 94 12.38 1.61 -8.77
N LEU A 95 12.08 0.34 -8.86
CA LEU A 95 10.79 -0.19 -9.27
C LEU A 95 9.62 0.30 -8.40
N PHE A 96 9.87 0.59 -7.12
CA PHE A 96 8.90 1.23 -6.25
C PHE A 96 8.49 2.63 -6.77
N PHE A 97 9.47 3.44 -7.20
CA PHE A 97 9.19 4.77 -7.73
C PHE A 97 8.50 4.73 -9.09
N ASP A 98 8.75 3.68 -9.91
CA ASP A 98 7.99 3.46 -11.14
C ASP A 98 6.51 3.22 -10.85
N ALA A 99 6.18 2.45 -9.81
CA ALA A 99 4.80 2.25 -9.39
C ALA A 99 4.15 3.57 -8.92
N ILE A 100 4.84 4.36 -8.10
CA ILE A 100 4.36 5.69 -7.66
C ILE A 100 4.18 6.64 -8.85
N ARG A 101 5.12 6.64 -9.80
CA ARG A 101 5.03 7.43 -11.04
C ARG A 101 3.80 7.05 -11.85
N ILE A 102 3.56 5.77 -12.08
CA ILE A 102 2.39 5.26 -12.82
C ILE A 102 1.09 5.73 -12.15
N ILE A 103 1.00 5.66 -10.82
CA ILE A 103 -0.17 6.13 -10.08
C ILE A 103 -0.36 7.64 -10.28
N LYS A 104 0.71 8.44 -10.17
CA LYS A 104 0.66 9.90 -10.38
C LYS A 104 0.21 10.25 -11.79
N GLU A 105 0.82 9.64 -12.81
CA GLU A 105 0.50 9.86 -14.22
C GLU A 105 -0.97 9.50 -14.53
N MET A 106 -1.48 8.37 -14.01
CA MET A 106 -2.89 8.00 -14.18
C MET A 106 -3.83 8.97 -13.49
N ARG A 107 -3.50 9.43 -12.27
CA ARG A 107 -4.30 10.42 -11.57
C ARG A 107 -4.31 11.76 -12.30
N GLU A 108 -3.17 12.21 -12.79
CA GLU A 108 -3.05 13.45 -13.59
C GLU A 108 -3.87 13.36 -14.87
N ALA A 109 -3.77 12.26 -15.62
CA ALA A 109 -4.53 12.04 -16.85
C ALA A 109 -6.04 11.89 -16.64
N THR A 110 -6.50 11.66 -15.41
CA THR A 110 -7.92 11.45 -15.08
C THR A 110 -8.49 12.49 -14.11
N ASP A 111 -7.87 13.66 -14.02
CA ASP A 111 -8.27 14.74 -13.10
C ASP A 111 -8.43 14.25 -11.64
N GLY A 112 -7.51 13.40 -11.19
CA GLY A 112 -7.48 12.82 -9.84
C GLY A 112 -8.45 11.64 -9.62
N LYS A 113 -9.23 11.22 -10.60
CA LYS A 113 -10.30 10.25 -10.43
C LYS A 113 -9.82 8.82 -10.27
N TYR A 114 -8.74 8.42 -10.96
CA TYR A 114 -8.20 7.06 -10.99
C TYR A 114 -6.67 7.06 -10.82
N PRO A 115 -6.08 6.07 -10.09
CA PRO A 115 -6.81 5.18 -9.20
C PRO A 115 -7.31 5.94 -7.98
N ARG A 116 -8.42 5.47 -7.39
CA ARG A 116 -8.89 5.93 -6.08
C ARG A 116 -8.08 5.30 -4.94
N TYR A 117 -7.74 4.03 -5.10
CA TYR A 117 -7.02 3.27 -4.08
C TYR A 117 -5.69 2.76 -4.60
N ALA A 118 -4.72 2.68 -3.70
CA ALA A 118 -3.50 1.91 -3.92
C ALA A 118 -3.29 0.92 -2.77
N VAL A 119 -2.78 -0.27 -3.10
CA VAL A 119 -2.40 -1.29 -2.13
C VAL A 119 -0.96 -1.71 -2.39
N TRP A 120 -0.10 -1.53 -1.41
CA TRP A 120 1.29 -1.96 -1.46
C TRP A 120 1.55 -3.10 -0.47
N GLU A 121 2.27 -4.12 -0.92
CA GLU A 121 2.71 -5.25 -0.10
C GLU A 121 4.23 -5.27 0.01
N ASN A 122 4.74 -5.54 1.23
CA ASN A 122 6.18 -5.77 1.39
C ASN A 122 6.49 -6.64 2.62
N VAL A 123 7.77 -7.01 2.76
CA VAL A 123 8.24 -7.80 3.90
C VAL A 123 8.40 -6.92 5.16
N PRO A 124 8.32 -7.52 6.37
CA PRO A 124 8.45 -6.79 7.64
C PRO A 124 9.78 -6.04 7.80
N GLY A 125 10.84 -6.49 7.11
CA GLY A 125 12.14 -5.83 7.10
C GLY A 125 12.12 -4.38 6.66
N ALA A 126 11.11 -3.95 5.90
CA ALA A 126 10.94 -2.56 5.49
C ALA A 126 10.82 -1.60 6.69
N PHE A 127 10.24 -2.03 7.82
CA PHE A 127 10.13 -1.21 9.03
C PHE A 127 11.47 -0.88 9.69
N SER A 128 12.52 -1.68 9.47
CA SER A 128 13.83 -1.50 10.09
C SER A 128 14.94 -1.22 9.08
N SER A 129 14.64 -1.29 7.80
CA SER A 129 15.59 -0.97 6.74
C SER A 129 16.08 0.46 6.89
N ASN A 130 17.41 0.64 6.88
CA ASN A 130 18.06 1.93 7.06
C ASN A 130 17.57 2.70 8.31
N GLY A 131 17.47 2.00 9.45
CA GLY A 131 16.98 2.60 10.69
C GLY A 131 15.50 2.96 10.72
N GLY A 132 14.72 2.60 9.68
CA GLY A 132 13.32 2.97 9.52
C GLY A 132 13.07 4.06 8.47
N ASP A 133 14.13 4.69 7.96
CA ASP A 133 14.05 5.77 6.97
C ASP A 133 13.42 5.31 5.64
N ASP A 134 13.66 4.06 5.24
CA ASP A 134 13.09 3.53 3.99
C ASP A 134 11.57 3.45 4.08
N PHE A 135 11.01 3.01 5.21
CA PHE A 135 9.56 2.99 5.39
C PHE A 135 8.97 4.40 5.49
N ARG A 136 9.66 5.33 6.17
CA ARG A 136 9.30 6.75 6.18
C ARG A 136 9.22 7.33 4.77
N ALA A 137 10.19 7.00 3.92
CA ALA A 137 10.20 7.45 2.53
C ALA A 137 9.05 6.85 1.72
N VAL A 138 8.68 5.57 1.95
CA VAL A 138 7.48 4.96 1.35
C VAL A 138 6.24 5.77 1.72
N LEU A 139 6.04 6.09 3.00
CA LEU A 139 4.89 6.89 3.44
C LEU A 139 4.88 8.28 2.79
N LYS A 140 6.04 8.95 2.71
CA LYS A 140 6.19 10.25 2.04
C LYS A 140 5.81 10.19 0.57
N GLU A 141 6.25 9.17 -0.15
CA GLU A 141 5.94 9.03 -1.58
C GLU A 141 4.44 8.78 -1.83
N PHE A 142 3.77 7.99 -1.00
CA PHE A 142 2.31 7.84 -1.10
C PHE A 142 1.57 9.15 -0.78
N CYS A 143 1.97 9.87 0.27
CA CYS A 143 1.39 11.16 0.61
C CYS A 143 1.62 12.20 -0.49
N SER A 144 2.80 12.18 -1.16
CA SER A 144 3.16 13.12 -2.22
C SER A 144 2.30 12.98 -3.50
N ILE A 145 1.50 11.93 -3.60
CA ILE A 145 0.50 11.80 -4.69
C ILE A 145 -0.64 12.82 -4.51
N ARG A 146 -0.92 13.22 -3.29
CA ARG A 146 -2.02 14.14 -2.96
C ARG A 146 -1.55 15.49 -2.40
N TYR A 147 -0.42 15.52 -1.70
CA TYR A 147 0.12 16.70 -1.02
C TYR A 147 1.57 16.94 -1.43
N GLU A 148 1.93 18.17 -1.78
CA GLU A 148 3.31 18.52 -2.17
C GLU A 148 4.30 18.31 -1.03
N GLU A 149 3.89 18.67 0.19
CA GLU A 149 4.71 18.52 1.38
C GLU A 149 3.91 17.80 2.47
N THR A 150 4.53 16.78 3.07
CA THR A 150 3.97 16.04 4.20
C THR A 150 5.09 15.75 5.18
N ASP A 151 4.92 16.21 6.41
CA ASP A 151 5.83 15.82 7.50
C ASP A 151 5.38 14.47 8.05
N ILE A 152 6.24 13.46 7.87
CA ILE A 152 6.05 12.12 8.43
C ILE A 152 6.94 11.99 9.64
N PRO A 153 6.39 11.68 10.83
CA PRO A 153 7.18 11.47 12.04
C PRO A 153 8.29 10.43 11.84
N GLU A 154 9.34 10.56 12.61
CA GLU A 154 10.49 9.65 12.64
C GLU A 154 10.54 8.95 14.00
N PRO A 155 9.73 7.91 14.20
CA PRO A 155 9.72 7.18 15.45
C PRO A 155 10.99 6.33 15.58
N GLU A 156 11.45 6.07 16.80
CA GLU A 156 12.56 5.14 17.07
C GLU A 156 12.29 3.74 16.48
N LYS A 157 11.01 3.36 16.41
CA LYS A 157 10.57 2.08 15.85
C LYS A 157 9.16 2.23 15.27
N TRP A 158 8.99 1.80 14.03
CA TRP A 158 7.67 1.75 13.39
C TRP A 158 6.75 0.74 14.09
N SER A 159 5.53 1.18 14.37
CA SER A 159 4.46 0.30 14.83
C SER A 159 4.02 -0.65 13.71
N HIS A 160 3.57 -1.85 14.08
CA HIS A 160 3.04 -2.85 13.14
C HIS A 160 1.72 -2.44 12.48
N ALA A 161 1.10 -1.37 12.95
CA ALA A 161 -0.08 -0.77 12.37
C ALA A 161 -0.05 0.74 12.57
N GLY A 162 -0.60 1.50 11.64
CA GLY A 162 -0.69 2.94 11.73
C GLY A 162 -1.64 3.51 10.68
N LEU A 163 -2.00 4.79 10.85
CA LEU A 163 -2.91 5.52 10.00
C LEU A 163 -2.44 6.98 9.87
N ILE A 164 -2.47 7.50 8.68
CA ILE A 164 -2.30 8.92 8.37
C ILE A 164 -3.61 9.41 7.78
N MET A 165 -4.12 10.51 8.30
CA MET A 165 -5.35 11.14 7.84
C MET A 165 -5.04 12.55 7.33
N GLY A 166 -5.66 12.90 6.20
CA GLY A 166 -5.63 14.24 5.63
C GLY A 166 -7.01 14.63 5.12
N GLU A 167 -7.16 15.84 4.63
CA GLU A 167 -8.43 16.29 4.05
C GLU A 167 -8.72 15.53 2.74
N GLY A 168 -9.74 14.65 2.77
CA GLY A 168 -10.10 13.81 1.63
C GLY A 168 -9.02 12.79 1.27
N PHE A 169 -8.20 12.35 2.25
CA PHE A 169 -7.12 11.40 2.06
C PHE A 169 -6.92 10.54 3.31
N SER A 170 -6.63 9.28 3.12
CA SER A 170 -6.17 8.41 4.21
C SER A 170 -5.19 7.35 3.70
N LEU A 171 -4.23 7.01 4.55
CA LEU A 171 -3.24 5.97 4.33
C LEU A 171 -3.11 5.16 5.61
N GLY A 172 -3.31 3.85 5.51
CA GLY A 172 -3.12 2.94 6.64
C GLY A 172 -2.12 1.84 6.31
N TRP A 173 -1.42 1.33 7.32
CA TRP A 173 -0.58 0.14 7.17
C TRP A 173 -0.81 -0.85 8.30
N ARG A 174 -0.64 -2.13 8.00
CA ARG A 174 -0.76 -3.22 8.97
C ARG A 174 0.15 -4.39 8.61
N LEU A 175 0.78 -4.96 9.62
CA LEU A 175 1.50 -6.23 9.51
C LEU A 175 0.50 -7.38 9.67
N LEU A 176 0.30 -8.16 8.62
CA LEU A 176 -0.56 -9.33 8.61
C LEU A 176 0.27 -10.61 8.50
N ASP A 177 -0.21 -11.70 9.09
CA ASP A 177 0.41 -13.02 9.00
C ASP A 177 -0.61 -14.01 8.41
N ALA A 178 -0.26 -14.63 7.28
CA ALA A 178 -1.15 -15.52 6.53
C ALA A 178 -1.72 -16.68 7.36
N GLN A 179 -1.01 -17.12 8.40
CA GLN A 179 -1.48 -18.22 9.26
C GLN A 179 -2.83 -17.94 9.94
N TYR A 180 -3.18 -16.66 10.15
CA TYR A 180 -4.46 -16.27 10.76
C TYR A 180 -5.60 -16.10 9.75
N TRP A 181 -5.32 -16.34 8.46
CA TRP A 181 -6.25 -16.14 7.34
C TRP A 181 -6.55 -17.46 6.61
N GLY A 182 -6.50 -18.59 7.34
CA GLY A 182 -6.82 -19.91 6.78
C GLY A 182 -5.71 -20.57 5.95
N VAL A 183 -4.51 -19.99 5.92
CA VAL A 183 -3.36 -20.56 5.22
C VAL A 183 -2.36 -21.11 6.24
N PRO A 184 -1.99 -22.41 6.20
CA PRO A 184 -1.05 -23.02 7.15
C PRO A 184 0.40 -22.61 6.86
N GLN A 185 0.66 -21.30 6.74
CA GLN A 185 1.96 -20.71 6.44
C GLN A 185 2.22 -19.49 7.32
N ARG A 186 3.35 -19.49 8.04
CA ARG A 186 3.84 -18.28 8.71
C ARG A 186 4.46 -17.33 7.68
N ARG A 187 3.64 -16.43 7.13
CA ARG A 187 4.05 -15.45 6.14
C ARG A 187 3.58 -14.06 6.59
N LYS A 188 4.49 -13.33 7.20
CA LYS A 188 4.23 -11.94 7.62
C LYS A 188 4.49 -10.98 6.47
N ARG A 189 3.57 -10.06 6.23
CA ARG A 189 3.67 -9.01 5.22
C ARG A 189 3.07 -7.71 5.74
N ILE A 190 3.71 -6.61 5.37
CA ILE A 190 3.12 -5.28 5.50
C ILE A 190 2.15 -5.12 4.35
N TYR A 191 0.94 -4.68 4.67
CA TYR A 191 0.00 -4.14 3.68
C TYR A 191 -0.20 -2.68 4.01
N LEU A 192 -0.08 -1.83 2.99
CA LEU A 192 -0.39 -0.42 3.05
C LEU A 192 -1.53 -0.17 2.07
N VAL A 193 -2.58 0.51 2.54
CA VAL A 193 -3.73 0.91 1.74
C VAL A 193 -3.83 2.42 1.78
N THR A 194 -4.01 3.02 0.60
CA THR A 194 -4.28 4.46 0.47
C THR A 194 -5.62 4.68 -0.19
N ASP A 195 -6.45 5.55 0.37
CA ASP A 195 -7.64 6.16 -0.28
C ASP A 195 -7.27 7.60 -0.62
N PHE A 196 -7.09 7.89 -1.91
CA PHE A 196 -6.66 9.22 -2.40
C PHE A 196 -7.78 10.26 -2.39
N ASP A 197 -9.03 9.84 -2.24
CA ASP A 197 -10.21 10.70 -2.31
C ASP A 197 -11.20 10.42 -1.17
N GLY A 198 -10.67 10.05 0.02
CA GLY A 198 -11.51 9.77 1.19
C GLY A 198 -10.74 9.24 2.39
N GLU A 199 -11.49 8.81 3.40
CA GLU A 199 -10.98 8.43 4.72
C GLU A 199 -11.14 6.92 5.00
N ARG A 200 -11.18 6.07 3.95
CA ARG A 200 -11.54 4.65 4.08
C ARG A 200 -10.36 3.71 4.33
N ALA A 201 -9.09 4.16 4.20
CA ALA A 201 -7.95 3.27 4.37
C ALA A 201 -7.99 2.52 5.73
N GLY A 202 -8.35 3.22 6.81
CA GLY A 202 -8.51 2.62 8.13
C GLY A 202 -9.62 1.56 8.16
N SER A 203 -10.80 1.84 7.63
CA SER A 203 -11.93 0.90 7.63
C SER A 203 -11.70 -0.31 6.70
N ILE A 204 -10.87 -0.16 5.66
CA ILE A 204 -10.49 -1.26 4.76
C ILE A 204 -9.49 -2.20 5.46
N LEU A 205 -8.51 -1.63 6.15
CA LEU A 205 -7.37 -2.40 6.68
C LEU A 205 -7.59 -2.91 8.10
N PHE A 206 -8.39 -2.20 8.90
CA PHE A 206 -8.71 -2.54 10.29
C PHE A 206 -10.17 -2.95 10.39
N GLU A 207 -10.46 -4.23 10.21
CA GLU A 207 -11.81 -4.78 10.32
C GLU A 207 -12.40 -4.46 11.71
N SER A 208 -13.55 -3.79 11.74
CA SER A 208 -14.23 -3.41 12.99
C SER A 208 -14.94 -4.60 13.66
N GLU A 209 -15.27 -5.65 12.93
CA GLU A 209 -16.07 -6.78 13.40
C GLU A 209 -15.29 -8.08 13.66
N GLY A 210 -14.04 -8.19 13.21
CA GLY A 210 -13.22 -9.41 13.34
C GLY A 210 -12.24 -9.44 14.51
N LEU A 211 -12.01 -8.31 15.17
CA LEU A 211 -11.12 -8.21 16.33
C LEU A 211 -11.96 -8.15 17.60
N SER A 212 -12.22 -9.30 18.20
CA SER A 212 -12.70 -9.37 19.58
C SER A 212 -11.69 -8.64 20.49
N GLY A 213 -11.99 -7.39 20.85
CA GLY A 213 -11.14 -6.54 21.70
C GLY A 213 -10.92 -5.11 21.22
N TYR A 214 -11.23 -4.75 19.97
CA TYR A 214 -11.18 -3.37 19.49
C TYR A 214 -12.60 -2.79 19.36
N SER A 215 -13.02 -2.03 20.35
CA SER A 215 -14.28 -1.27 20.27
C SER A 215 -14.09 0.00 19.39
N ALA A 216 -15.19 0.55 18.89
CA ALA A 216 -15.19 1.85 18.21
C ALA A 216 -14.57 2.98 19.07
N GLU A 217 -14.61 2.82 20.39
CA GLU A 217 -13.98 3.74 21.35
C GLU A 217 -12.46 3.60 21.36
N SER A 218 -11.92 2.37 21.26
CA SER A 218 -10.48 2.12 21.11
C SER A 218 -9.93 2.71 19.81
N PHE A 219 -10.70 2.65 18.73
CA PHE A 219 -10.35 3.26 17.45
C PHE A 219 -10.31 4.80 17.55
N LYS A 220 -11.29 5.41 18.22
CA LYS A 220 -11.32 6.86 18.48
C LYS A 220 -10.20 7.31 19.42
N ALA A 221 -9.88 6.52 20.45
CA ALA A 221 -8.76 6.79 21.35
C ALA A 221 -7.43 6.74 20.60
N TRP A 222 -7.27 5.75 19.72
CA TRP A 222 -6.07 5.60 18.89
C TRP A 222 -5.93 6.73 17.85
N GLN A 223 -7.02 7.19 17.22
CA GLN A 223 -7.03 8.38 16.35
C GLN A 223 -6.58 9.64 17.11
N ARG A 224 -6.98 9.80 18.39
CA ARG A 224 -6.53 10.93 19.22
C ARG A 224 -5.02 10.84 19.52
N THR A 225 -4.52 9.65 19.81
CA THR A 225 -3.08 9.42 20.11
C THR A 225 -2.21 9.63 18.85
N ALA A 226 -2.72 9.34 17.67
CA ALA A 226 -2.02 9.60 16.40
C ALA A 226 -1.96 11.10 16.05
N ASN A 227 -2.94 11.87 16.53
CA ASN A 227 -3.03 13.32 16.30
C ASN A 227 -2.40 14.17 17.43
N ASP A 228 -2.04 13.55 18.58
CA ASP A 228 -1.45 14.25 19.72
C ASP A 228 -0.35 13.38 20.37
N PRO A 229 0.92 13.51 19.94
CA PRO A 229 2.02 12.69 20.44
C PRO A 229 2.41 12.99 21.90
N GLU A 230 1.94 14.06 22.52
CA GLU A 230 2.32 14.43 23.89
C GLU A 230 1.53 13.67 24.98
N GLU A 231 0.37 13.05 24.66
CA GLU A 231 -0.40 12.28 25.66
C GLU A 231 -0.01 10.80 25.82
N SER A 232 0.94 10.29 25.02
CA SER A 232 1.26 8.85 24.99
C SER A 232 2.30 8.38 26.05
N THR A 233 2.77 9.24 26.94
CA THR A 233 3.81 8.90 27.95
C THR A 233 3.29 8.73 29.38
N GLY A 234 1.99 8.68 29.59
CA GLY A 234 1.37 8.52 30.89
C GLY A 234 0.68 7.17 31.11
N GLU A 235 1.22 6.38 32.02
CA GLU A 235 0.60 5.22 32.70
C GLU A 235 0.64 3.85 31.99
N ALA A 236 1.83 3.25 31.96
CA ALA A 236 1.96 1.80 32.10
C ALA A 236 2.79 1.53 33.37
N GLY A 237 2.15 1.57 34.52
CA GLY A 237 2.79 1.32 35.82
C GLY A 237 1.81 0.70 36.79
N SER A 238 2.08 -0.58 37.12
CA SER A 238 1.73 -1.29 38.36
C SER A 238 0.27 -1.69 38.59
N SER A 239 0.03 -2.98 38.49
CA SER A 239 -0.39 -3.77 39.67
C SER A 239 -0.34 -5.27 39.31
N VAL A 240 0.71 -5.91 39.82
CA VAL A 240 0.71 -7.35 40.12
C VAL A 240 0.50 -7.42 41.63
N ASP A 241 -0.57 -8.07 42.03
CA ASP A 241 -0.71 -8.88 43.20
C ASP A 241 -1.58 -10.11 42.83
#